data_310348bdd8109e6d6fa24691bb9dc64c
#
_entry.id   310348bdd8109e6d6fa24691bb9dc64c
#
_cell.length_a   1.000
_cell.length_b   1.000
_cell.length_c   1.000
_cell.angle_alpha   90.00
_cell.angle_beta   90.00
_cell.angle_gamma   90.00
#
_symmetry.space_group_name_H-M   'P 1'
#
loop_
_entity.id
_entity.type
_entity.pdbx_description
1 polymer ?
#
loop_
_entity_poly.entity_id
_entity_poly.type
_entity_poly.pdbx_seq_one_letter_code
_entity_poly.pdbx_strand_id
1 'polypeptide(L)' 'MGAAEALSGGGDGVSLHDLRLLVGTEVAAETAGGAIEGTLLSCTARSAWIVVDDVDHVVALPHLQSIHRR' A
#
# COMPACT_ATOMS: atom_id res chain seq x y z
N MET A 1 -8.57 -10.36 19.86
CA MET A 1 -8.56 -9.94 19.43
C MET A 1 -7.94 -9.30 18.90
N GLY A 2 -8.15 -8.97 18.73
CA GLY A 2 -7.40 -8.02 18.11
C GLY A 2 -6.14 -8.48 17.54
N ALA A 3 -5.94 -9.71 17.53
CA ALA A 3 -4.70 -10.22 17.03
C ALA A 3 -4.49 -9.82 15.59
N ALA A 4 -5.54 -9.83 14.84
CA ALA A 4 -5.38 -9.55 13.44
C ALA A 4 -4.84 -8.17 13.22
N GLU A 5 -5.35 -7.25 13.95
CA GLU A 5 -4.88 -5.92 13.70
C GLU A 5 -3.51 -5.74 14.25
N ALA A 6 -3.18 -6.46 15.25
CA ALA A 6 -1.81 -6.37 15.72
C ALA A 6 -0.89 -6.79 14.62
N LEU A 7 -1.32 -7.77 13.85
CA LEU A 7 -0.48 -8.20 12.79
C LEU A 7 -0.30 -7.19 11.73
N SER A 8 -1.25 -6.36 11.55
CA SER A 8 -1.13 -5.43 10.45
C SER A 8 -0.09 -4.40 10.73
N GLY A 9 0.97 -4.85 11.26
CA GLY A 9 2.09 -4.00 11.42
C GLY A 9 2.04 -3.23 12.70
N GLY A 10 1.29 -3.73 13.63
CA GLY A 10 1.22 -3.02 14.86
C GLY A 10 0.77 -1.60 14.67
N GLY A 11 -0.02 -1.38 13.67
CA GLY A 11 -0.47 -0.05 13.41
C GLY A 11 0.46 0.72 12.52
N ASP A 12 1.50 0.09 12.06
CA ASP A 12 2.42 0.76 11.18
C ASP A 12 1.94 0.77 9.75
N GLY A 13 0.76 0.27 9.53
CA GLY A 13 0.23 0.23 8.20
C GLY A 13 0.55 -1.07 7.51
N VAL A 14 0.98 -0.99 6.28
CA VAL A 14 1.08 -2.15 5.40
C VAL A 14 2.46 -2.78 5.47
N SER A 15 2.52 -4.10 5.53
CA SER A 15 3.80 -4.78 5.55
C SER A 15 4.36 -4.89 4.13
N LEU A 16 5.68 -4.90 4.03
CA LEU A 16 6.34 -5.05 2.76
C LEU A 16 5.99 -6.37 2.11
N HIS A 17 5.84 -7.42 2.92
CA HIS A 17 5.48 -8.73 2.39
C HIS A 17 4.14 -8.66 1.66
N ASP A 18 3.16 -8.02 2.26
CA ASP A 18 1.84 -7.89 1.63
C ASP A 18 1.93 -7.09 0.35
N LEU A 19 2.72 -6.02 0.36
CA LEU A 19 2.90 -5.21 -0.83
C LEU A 19 3.47 -6.02 -1.97
N ARG A 20 4.45 -6.86 -1.69
CA ARG A 20 5.08 -7.64 -2.75
C ARG A 20 4.10 -8.59 -3.42
N LEU A 21 3.13 -9.08 -2.68
CA LEU A 21 2.13 -9.96 -3.24
C LEU A 21 1.20 -9.22 -4.20
N LEU A 22 1.11 -7.92 -4.07
CA LEU A 22 0.21 -7.11 -4.89
C LEU A 22 0.89 -6.45 -6.07
N VAL A 23 2.21 -6.55 -6.18
CA VAL A 23 2.93 -5.94 -7.29
C VAL A 23 2.41 -6.49 -8.61
N GLY A 24 2.11 -5.60 -9.53
CA GLY A 24 1.57 -5.97 -10.83
C GLY A 24 0.07 -6.04 -10.88
N THR A 25 -0.62 -5.78 -9.78
CA THR A 25 -2.09 -5.84 -9.76
C THR A 25 -2.67 -4.46 -9.51
N GLU A 26 -3.96 -4.34 -9.79
CA GLU A 26 -4.67 -3.11 -9.45
C GLU A 26 -5.05 -3.13 -7.99
N VAL A 27 -4.82 -2.02 -7.33
CA VAL A 27 -5.01 -1.90 -5.90
C VAL A 27 -5.78 -0.64 -5.54
N ALA A 28 -6.39 -0.68 -4.37
CA ALA A 28 -6.98 0.50 -3.74
C ALA A 28 -6.20 0.73 -2.45
N ALA A 29 -5.73 1.95 -2.28
CA ALA A 29 -4.89 2.30 -1.14
C ALA A 29 -5.43 3.51 -0.42
N GLU A 30 -5.31 3.48 0.90
CA GLU A 30 -5.63 4.63 1.75
C GLU A 30 -4.32 5.20 2.21
N THR A 31 -4.12 6.48 1.97
CA THR A 31 -2.90 7.16 2.39
C THR A 31 -3.24 8.34 3.28
N ALA A 32 -2.21 8.91 3.89
CA ALA A 32 -2.41 10.10 4.71
C ALA A 32 -2.99 11.25 3.89
N GLY A 33 -2.76 11.26 2.59
CA GLY A 33 -3.28 12.31 1.72
C GLY A 33 -4.61 11.97 1.06
N GLY A 34 -5.16 10.78 1.33
CA GLY A 34 -6.43 10.37 0.75
C GLY A 34 -6.34 9.01 0.09
N ALA A 35 -7.44 8.59 -0.50
CA ALA A 35 -7.51 7.29 -1.16
C ALA A 35 -7.03 7.40 -2.60
N ILE A 36 -6.31 6.39 -3.06
CA ILE A 36 -5.91 6.31 -4.46
C ILE A 36 -6.16 4.91 -4.97
N GLU A 37 -6.41 4.80 -6.27
CA GLU A 37 -6.61 3.51 -6.91
C GLU A 37 -5.77 3.48 -8.17
N GLY A 38 -5.04 2.41 -8.36
CA GLY A 38 -4.20 2.29 -9.54
C GLY A 38 -3.47 0.97 -9.54
N THR A 39 -2.41 0.90 -10.32
CA THR A 39 -1.61 -0.31 -10.44
C THR A 39 -0.36 -0.19 -9.59
N LEU A 40 -0.15 -1.16 -8.73
CA LEU A 40 1.07 -1.20 -7.93
C LEU A 40 2.20 -1.75 -8.81
N LEU A 41 3.09 -0.89 -9.24
CA LEU A 41 4.19 -1.30 -10.11
C LEU A 41 5.32 -1.95 -9.36
N SER A 42 5.68 -1.39 -8.22
CA SER A 42 6.77 -1.96 -7.44
C SER A 42 6.70 -1.40 -6.03
N CYS A 43 7.53 -1.95 -5.17
CA CYS A 43 7.64 -1.44 -3.81
C CYS A 43 9.06 -1.63 -3.34
N THR A 44 9.44 -0.79 -2.40
CA THR A 44 10.73 -0.91 -1.71
C THR A 44 10.45 -1.03 -0.24
N ALA A 45 11.51 -1.15 0.54
CA ALA A 45 11.35 -1.20 1.99
C ALA A 45 10.78 0.11 2.55
N ARG A 46 10.70 1.15 1.74
CA ARG A 46 10.31 2.48 2.21
C ARG A 46 9.10 3.06 1.52
N SER A 47 8.75 2.54 0.34
CA SER A 47 7.70 3.18 -0.43
C SER A 47 7.01 2.20 -1.35
N ALA A 48 5.85 2.63 -1.83
CA ALA A 48 5.09 1.89 -2.84
C ALA A 48 4.94 2.80 -4.06
N TRP A 49 5.10 2.23 -5.23
CA TRP A 49 5.01 2.97 -6.48
C TRP A 49 3.70 2.55 -7.16
N ILE A 50 2.74 3.45 -7.19
CA ILE A 50 1.42 3.18 -7.73
C ILE A 50 1.16 4.13 -8.89
N VAL A 51 0.71 3.59 -10.01
CA VAL A 51 0.37 4.39 -11.19
C VAL A 51 -1.14 4.57 -11.24
N VAL A 52 -1.55 5.83 -11.29
CA VAL A 52 -2.96 6.20 -11.37
C VAL A 52 -3.13 7.05 -12.62
N ASP A 53 -3.89 6.53 -13.59
CA ASP A 53 -4.14 7.26 -14.85
C ASP A 53 -2.85 7.72 -15.51
N ASP A 54 -1.88 6.83 -15.58
CA ASP A 54 -0.58 7.10 -16.19
C ASP A 54 0.26 8.11 -15.42
N VAL A 55 -0.11 8.42 -14.19
CA VAL A 55 0.67 9.30 -13.34
C VAL A 55 1.29 8.48 -12.22
N ASP A 56 2.60 8.64 -12.04
CA ASP A 56 3.32 7.90 -11.01
C ASP A 56 3.10 8.55 -9.65
N HIS A 57 2.76 7.70 -8.68
CA HIS A 57 2.62 8.13 -7.29
C HIS A 57 3.53 7.27 -6.44
N VAL A 58 4.47 7.89 -5.76
CA VAL A 58 5.34 7.17 -4.84
C VAL A 58 4.89 7.54 -3.43
N VAL A 59 4.39 6.55 -2.71
CA VAL A 59 3.82 6.74 -1.39
C VAL A 59 4.78 6.15 -0.37
N ALA A 60 5.24 6.97 0.56
CA ALA A 60 6.08 6.48 1.65
C ALA A 60 5.27 5.53 2.52
N LEU A 61 5.87 4.40 2.89
CA LEU A 61 5.14 3.40 3.66
C LEU A 61 4.54 3.93 4.95
N PRO A 62 5.19 4.82 5.69
CA PRO A 62 4.54 5.38 6.88
C PRO A 62 3.25 6.12 6.58
N HIS A 63 3.07 6.57 5.35
CA HIS A 63 1.86 7.27 4.96
C HIS A 63 0.82 6.35 4.34
N LEU A 64 1.16 5.11 4.13
CA LEU A 64 0.25 4.13 3.53
C LEU A 64 -0.49 3.43 4.65
N GLN A 65 -1.78 3.72 4.76
CA GLN A 65 -2.59 3.23 5.87
C GLN A 65 -3.16 1.85 5.59
N SER A 66 -3.55 1.62 4.35
CA SER A 66 -4.02 0.29 3.95
C SER A 66 -3.90 0.17 2.44
N ILE A 67 -3.86 -1.06 1.98
CA ILE A 67 -3.85 -1.35 0.55
C ILE A 67 -4.44 -2.74 0.36
N HIS A 68 -5.22 -2.89 -0.70
CA HIS A 68 -5.78 -4.20 -1.00
C HIS A 68 -6.04 -4.27 -2.51
N ARG A 69 -6.15 -5.49 -3.00
CA ARG A 69 -6.44 -5.70 -4.41
C ARG A 69 -7.85 -5.27 -4.72
N ARG A 70 -8.00 -4.65 -5.85
CA ARG A 70 -9.32 -4.25 -6.32
C ARG A 70 -10.08 -5.40 -6.92
#